data_803d853f94bf64fc74fd1c25c31d3b8a
#
_entry.id   803d853f94bf64fc74fd1c25c31d3b8a
#
_cell.length_a   1.000
_cell.length_b   1.000
_cell.length_c   1.000
_cell.angle_alpha   90.00
_cell.angle_beta   90.00
_cell.angle_gamma   90.00
#
_symmetry.space_group_name_H-M   'P 1'
#
loop_
_entity.id
_entity.type
_entity.pdbx_description
1 polymer ?
#
loop_
_entity_poly.entity_id
_entity_poly.type
_entity_poly.pdbx_seq_one_letter_code
_entity_poly.pdbx_strand_id
1 'polypeptide(L)'
;MAGYRTAFLGAVFGILLGALTANPAYAHCDGLDGPVVKAAQEALAKGDVNRVLIWVRKSDEAEIRRTFEQTMNVRKLGPQAQELADTFFFETLVRTHRAGEGVPFTGLKPAGRDLGPAIPAADQALKSGDVTPLTDLLVARMRSGLAERFKLAAQARKFSTQEIDAGRDYVEKYVAFIHYAEGMYEAATRQVEGHYPEGDADVHQPESQLHSERGLTSH
;
A
#
# COMPACT_ATOMS: atom_id res chain seq x y z
N MET A 1 -52.36 -30.36 27.83
CA MET A 1 -50.91 -30.18 28.11
C MET A 1 -50.22 -29.79 26.81
N ALA A 2 -49.97 -28.53 26.62
CA ALA A 2 -49.38 -27.95 25.41
C ALA A 2 -47.90 -27.68 25.64
N GLY A 3 -47.01 -28.36 24.90
CA GLY A 3 -45.57 -28.17 24.98
C GLY A 3 -45.10 -27.13 23.97
N TYR A 4 -44.58 -25.98 24.45
CA TYR A 4 -43.95 -24.96 23.64
C TYR A 4 -42.54 -25.40 23.25
N ARG A 5 -42.27 -25.55 21.94
CA ARG A 5 -40.94 -25.72 21.36
C ARG A 5 -40.41 -24.34 21.01
N THR A 6 -39.51 -23.83 21.83
CA THR A 6 -38.73 -22.62 21.53
C THR A 6 -37.67 -22.92 20.46
N ALA A 7 -37.83 -22.31 19.29
CA ALA A 7 -36.82 -22.31 18.23
C ALA A 7 -35.78 -21.21 18.55
N PHE A 8 -34.53 -21.62 18.81
CA PHE A 8 -33.38 -20.72 18.87
C PHE A 8 -32.94 -20.35 17.46
N LEU A 9 -33.22 -19.12 17.04
CA LEU A 9 -32.58 -18.53 15.85
C LEU A 9 -31.16 -18.08 16.24
N GLY A 10 -30.18 -18.88 15.87
CA GLY A 10 -28.77 -18.47 15.95
C GLY A 10 -28.44 -17.46 14.83
N ALA A 11 -28.30 -16.19 15.17
CA ALA A 11 -27.75 -15.19 14.26
C ALA A 11 -26.24 -15.44 14.10
N VAL A 12 -25.83 -15.98 12.94
CA VAL A 12 -24.43 -16.07 12.54
C VAL A 12 -24.00 -14.67 12.10
N PHE A 13 -23.32 -13.96 12.98
CA PHE A 13 -22.68 -12.68 12.68
C PHE A 13 -21.39 -13.00 11.91
N GLY A 14 -21.46 -13.01 10.58
CA GLY A 14 -20.31 -13.14 9.71
C GLY A 14 -19.43 -11.89 9.82
N ILE A 15 -18.33 -12.00 10.57
CA ILE A 15 -17.27 -11.01 10.55
C ILE A 15 -16.59 -11.12 9.19
N LEU A 16 -16.92 -10.19 8.29
CA LEU A 16 -16.20 -9.98 7.04
C LEU A 16 -14.83 -9.37 7.41
N LEU A 17 -13.84 -10.23 7.65
CA LEU A 17 -12.45 -9.82 7.77
C LEU A 17 -12.01 -9.38 6.38
N GLY A 18 -12.20 -8.09 6.07
CA GLY A 18 -11.60 -7.47 4.89
C GLY A 18 -10.08 -7.62 5.02
N ALA A 19 -9.50 -8.55 4.28
CA ALA A 19 -8.07 -8.62 4.10
C ALA A 19 -7.64 -7.28 3.48
N LEU A 20 -7.09 -6.39 4.29
CA LEU A 20 -6.33 -5.24 3.83
C LEU A 20 -5.13 -5.81 3.05
N THR A 21 -5.32 -6.02 1.76
CA THR A 21 -4.22 -6.35 0.86
C THR A 21 -3.31 -5.13 0.83
N ALA A 22 -2.25 -5.17 1.63
CA ALA A 22 -1.21 -4.15 1.59
C ALA A 22 -0.73 -4.07 0.13
N ASN A 23 -0.91 -2.91 -0.49
CA ASN A 23 -0.47 -2.68 -1.86
C ASN A 23 1.06 -2.91 -1.91
N PRO A 24 1.59 -3.84 -2.70
CA PRO A 24 3.01 -4.17 -2.72
C PRO A 24 3.92 -2.96 -3.01
N ALA A 25 3.41 -1.96 -3.71
CA ALA A 25 4.13 -0.71 -3.95
C ALA A 25 4.45 0.05 -2.65
N TYR A 26 3.54 0.03 -1.67
CA TYR A 26 3.80 0.62 -0.37
C TYR A 26 4.86 -0.13 0.45
N ALA A 27 5.06 -1.40 0.19
CA ALA A 27 5.99 -2.24 0.92
C ALA A 27 7.45 -2.16 0.42
N HIS A 28 7.72 -1.49 -0.71
CA HIS A 28 9.06 -1.36 -1.28
C HIS A 28 9.99 -0.52 -0.39
N CYS A 29 9.51 0.62 0.10
CA CYS A 29 10.28 1.51 0.98
C CYS A 29 10.55 0.90 2.36
N ASP A 30 9.70 -0.04 2.84
CA ASP A 30 9.80 -0.67 4.15
C ASP A 30 10.81 -1.84 4.21
N GLY A 31 11.33 -2.28 3.06
CA GLY A 31 12.23 -3.43 2.98
C GLY A 31 13.65 -3.10 3.48
N LEU A 32 14.30 -4.06 4.13
CA LEU A 32 15.71 -3.94 4.52
C LEU A 32 16.64 -3.77 3.30
N ASP A 33 16.18 -4.17 2.13
CA ASP A 33 16.81 -3.97 0.82
C ASP A 33 16.13 -2.87 -0.02
N GLY A 34 15.18 -2.14 0.58
CA GLY A 34 14.49 -1.02 -0.05
C GLY A 34 15.33 0.25 -0.11
N PRO A 35 14.90 1.25 -0.91
CA PRO A 35 15.69 2.45 -1.18
C PRO A 35 15.92 3.30 0.08
N VAL A 36 14.93 3.41 0.96
CA VAL A 36 15.03 4.20 2.19
C VAL A 36 16.04 3.60 3.16
N VAL A 37 15.99 2.27 3.37
CA VAL A 37 16.94 1.58 4.27
C VAL A 37 18.34 1.56 3.67
N LYS A 38 18.50 1.39 2.35
CA LYS A 38 19.80 1.52 1.68
C LYS A 38 20.41 2.91 1.86
N ALA A 39 19.61 3.95 1.71
CA ALA A 39 20.06 5.31 1.99
C ALA A 39 20.50 5.49 3.46
N ALA A 40 19.77 4.89 4.41
CA ALA A 40 20.14 4.89 5.82
C ALA A 40 21.46 4.16 6.09
N GLN A 41 21.66 2.98 5.49
CA GLN A 41 22.91 2.22 5.59
C GLN A 41 24.08 3.03 5.06
N GLU A 42 23.93 3.67 3.90
CA GLU A 42 24.97 4.55 3.33
C GLU A 42 25.24 5.79 4.20
N ALA A 43 24.18 6.41 4.74
CA ALA A 43 24.32 7.56 5.64
C ALA A 43 25.13 7.20 6.88
N LEU A 44 24.80 6.08 7.54
CA LEU A 44 25.52 5.58 8.71
C LEU A 44 26.95 5.18 8.40
N ALA A 45 27.20 4.55 7.24
CA ALA A 45 28.54 4.17 6.82
C ALA A 45 29.45 5.35 6.52
N LYS A 46 28.87 6.45 5.97
CA LYS A 46 29.61 7.66 5.59
C LYS A 46 29.58 8.77 6.64
N GLY A 47 28.77 8.64 7.68
CA GLY A 47 28.56 9.68 8.68
C GLY A 47 27.83 10.92 8.11
N ASP A 48 27.02 10.76 7.07
CA ASP A 48 26.39 11.86 6.32
C ASP A 48 24.85 11.72 6.35
N VAL A 49 24.23 12.45 7.25
CA VAL A 49 22.76 12.44 7.44
C VAL A 49 22.01 13.01 6.23
N ASN A 50 22.62 13.87 5.42
CA ASN A 50 21.91 14.49 4.29
C ASN A 50 21.43 13.48 3.25
N ARG A 51 22.02 12.28 3.22
CA ARG A 51 21.60 11.17 2.35
C ARG A 51 20.19 10.67 2.63
N VAL A 52 19.70 10.87 3.84
CA VAL A 52 18.37 10.41 4.26
C VAL A 52 17.33 11.52 4.37
N LEU A 53 17.74 12.78 4.47
CA LEU A 53 16.80 13.88 4.60
C LEU A 53 15.90 14.07 3.38
N ILE A 54 16.35 13.65 2.20
CA ILE A 54 15.57 13.67 0.97
C ILE A 54 14.38 12.71 0.99
N TRP A 55 14.32 11.77 1.96
CA TRP A 55 13.27 10.78 2.11
C TRP A 55 12.18 11.19 3.11
N VAL A 56 12.33 12.37 3.75
CA VAL A 56 11.39 12.86 4.74
C VAL A 56 11.00 14.30 4.44
N ARG A 57 9.89 14.76 5.00
CA ARG A 57 9.48 16.16 4.88
C ARG A 57 10.44 17.05 5.65
N LYS A 58 10.52 18.32 5.25
CA LYS A 58 11.38 19.31 5.90
C LYS A 58 11.04 19.50 7.39
N SER A 59 9.77 19.44 7.75
CA SER A 59 9.29 19.46 9.14
C SER A 59 9.89 18.36 10.02
N ASP A 60 10.23 17.22 9.43
CA ASP A 60 10.69 16.03 10.14
C ASP A 60 12.23 15.93 10.21
N GLU A 61 12.95 16.79 9.49
CA GLU A 61 14.44 16.77 9.44
C GLU A 61 15.10 16.82 10.83
N ALA A 62 14.55 17.61 11.74
CA ALA A 62 15.13 17.78 13.08
C ALA A 62 15.10 16.47 13.89
N GLU A 63 14.05 15.69 13.76
CA GLU A 63 13.94 14.37 14.39
C GLU A 63 14.97 13.41 13.79
N ILE A 64 15.08 13.36 12.48
CA ILE A 64 16.00 12.45 11.78
C ILE A 64 17.47 12.81 12.10
N ARG A 65 17.83 14.08 12.12
CA ARG A 65 19.20 14.52 12.50
C ARG A 65 19.54 14.09 13.92
N ARG A 66 18.65 14.33 14.88
CA ARG A 66 18.83 13.94 16.28
C ARG A 66 18.98 12.42 16.43
N THR A 67 18.11 11.65 15.78
CA THR A 67 18.16 10.19 15.82
C THR A 67 19.43 9.66 15.17
N PHE A 68 19.88 10.25 14.08
CA PHE A 68 21.15 9.91 13.43
C PHE A 68 22.35 10.11 14.36
N GLU A 69 22.46 11.27 15.02
CA GLU A 69 23.53 11.56 15.97
C GLU A 69 23.55 10.56 17.14
N GLN A 70 22.37 10.27 17.70
CA GLN A 70 22.25 9.27 18.78
C GLN A 70 22.70 7.89 18.31
N THR A 71 22.26 7.48 17.12
CA THR A 71 22.67 6.21 16.50
C THR A 71 24.18 6.15 16.30
N MET A 72 24.79 7.20 15.73
CA MET A 72 26.24 7.27 15.51
C MET A 72 27.04 7.18 16.82
N ASN A 73 26.50 7.67 17.92
CA ASN A 73 27.14 7.56 19.23
C ASN A 73 27.02 6.15 19.83
N VAL A 74 25.84 5.54 19.76
CA VAL A 74 25.59 4.18 20.29
C VAL A 74 26.34 3.11 19.51
N ARG A 75 26.49 3.27 18.18
CA ARG A 75 27.25 2.33 17.32
C ARG A 75 28.70 2.11 17.78
N LYS A 76 29.29 3.09 18.47
CA LYS A 76 30.68 3.03 18.98
C LYS A 76 30.83 2.10 20.18
N LEU A 77 29.76 1.67 20.81
CA LEU A 77 29.77 0.87 22.03
C LEU A 77 30.00 -0.64 21.78
N GLY A 78 30.00 -1.05 20.51
CA GLY A 78 30.29 -2.43 20.12
C GLY A 78 29.28 -3.01 19.11
N PRO A 79 29.52 -4.19 18.59
CA PRO A 79 28.72 -4.76 17.47
C PRO A 79 27.23 -4.93 17.80
N GLN A 80 26.92 -5.40 19.01
CA GLN A 80 25.50 -5.57 19.43
C GLN A 80 24.77 -4.23 19.56
N ALA A 81 25.46 -3.21 20.11
CA ALA A 81 24.93 -1.85 20.20
C ALA A 81 24.74 -1.23 18.82
N GLN A 82 25.66 -1.50 17.91
CA GLN A 82 25.57 -1.06 16.51
C GLN A 82 24.33 -1.65 15.83
N GLU A 83 24.10 -2.97 15.91
CA GLU A 83 22.95 -3.63 15.29
C GLU A 83 21.63 -3.08 15.80
N LEU A 84 21.51 -2.90 17.13
CA LEU A 84 20.32 -2.33 17.75
C LEU A 84 20.09 -0.87 17.32
N ALA A 85 21.15 -0.05 17.33
CA ALA A 85 21.08 1.35 16.95
C ALA A 85 20.75 1.54 15.46
N ASP A 86 21.31 0.70 14.58
CA ASP A 86 21.03 0.73 13.15
C ASP A 86 19.56 0.37 12.88
N THR A 87 19.04 -0.68 13.53
CA THR A 87 17.63 -1.07 13.43
C THR A 87 16.70 0.05 13.89
N PHE A 88 16.99 0.66 15.03
CA PHE A 88 16.22 1.79 15.55
C PHE A 88 16.20 2.98 14.58
N PHE A 89 17.33 3.30 13.96
CA PHE A 89 17.41 4.35 12.96
C PHE A 89 16.60 4.03 11.70
N PHE A 90 16.70 2.79 11.19
CA PHE A 90 15.93 2.35 10.03
C PHE A 90 14.42 2.43 10.30
N GLU A 91 13.96 1.94 11.46
CA GLU A 91 12.55 2.01 11.83
C GLU A 91 12.06 3.45 11.96
N THR A 92 12.85 4.33 12.58
CA THR A 92 12.50 5.74 12.73
C THR A 92 12.39 6.41 11.38
N LEU A 93 13.40 6.24 10.51
CA LEU A 93 13.42 6.85 9.18
C LEU A 93 12.25 6.36 8.31
N VAL A 94 12.03 5.04 8.24
CA VAL A 94 10.96 4.47 7.42
C VAL A 94 9.59 4.88 7.97
N ARG A 95 9.38 4.89 9.28
CA ARG A 95 8.13 5.36 9.90
C ARG A 95 7.84 6.82 9.54
N THR A 96 8.85 7.69 9.62
CA THR A 96 8.72 9.11 9.27
C THR A 96 8.46 9.31 7.78
N HIS A 97 9.17 8.58 6.92
CA HIS A 97 8.93 8.56 5.48
C HIS A 97 7.47 8.15 5.16
N ARG A 98 6.98 7.06 5.75
CA ARG A 98 5.61 6.57 5.55
C ARG A 98 4.55 7.57 6.04
N ALA A 99 4.81 8.25 7.15
CA ALA A 99 3.93 9.32 7.63
C ALA A 99 3.85 10.47 6.61
N GLY A 100 4.97 10.79 5.93
CA GLY A 100 5.00 11.75 4.83
C GLY A 100 4.18 11.34 3.61
N GLU A 101 4.01 10.05 3.36
CA GLU A 101 3.15 9.49 2.32
C GLU A 101 1.68 9.31 2.78
N GLY A 102 1.37 9.63 4.04
CA GLY A 102 0.03 9.43 4.61
C GLY A 102 -0.37 7.97 4.79
N VAL A 103 0.60 7.08 4.93
CA VAL A 103 0.34 5.64 5.06
C VAL A 103 0.96 5.08 6.34
N PRO A 104 0.33 4.07 6.98
CA PRO A 104 0.80 3.54 8.25
C PRO A 104 2.11 2.76 8.08
N PHE A 105 3.02 2.90 9.04
CA PHE A 105 4.17 2.03 9.19
C PHE A 105 3.76 0.72 9.87
N THR A 106 4.05 -0.41 9.22
CA THR A 106 3.71 -1.75 9.71
C THR A 106 4.94 -2.59 10.07
N GLY A 107 6.05 -1.92 10.39
CA GLY A 107 7.35 -2.51 10.69
C GLY A 107 8.23 -2.70 9.46
N LEU A 108 9.55 -2.77 9.68
CA LEU A 108 10.51 -3.14 8.63
C LEU A 108 10.20 -4.52 8.07
N LYS A 109 10.42 -4.70 6.79
CA LYS A 109 10.16 -5.97 6.10
C LYS A 109 11.48 -6.65 5.72
N PRO A 110 11.52 -7.99 5.71
CA PRO A 110 12.72 -8.72 5.31
C PRO A 110 13.18 -8.33 3.90
N ALA A 111 14.47 -8.44 3.64
CA ALA A 111 15.02 -8.35 2.30
C ALA A 111 14.55 -9.52 1.42
N GLY A 112 14.57 -9.33 0.10
CA GLY A 112 14.28 -10.38 -0.90
C GLY A 112 12.80 -10.70 -1.06
N ARG A 113 11.89 -9.85 -0.63
CA ARG A 113 10.45 -10.04 -0.87
C ARG A 113 10.12 -9.92 -2.35
N ASP A 114 9.13 -10.71 -2.78
CA ASP A 114 8.57 -10.57 -4.13
C ASP A 114 7.71 -9.29 -4.20
N LEU A 115 8.19 -8.30 -4.94
CA LEU A 115 7.51 -7.04 -5.22
C LEU A 115 6.79 -7.07 -6.58
N GLY A 116 6.78 -8.23 -7.22
CA GLY A 116 6.33 -8.35 -8.61
C GLY A 116 7.30 -7.70 -9.59
N PRO A 117 7.06 -7.82 -10.89
CA PRO A 117 8.02 -7.38 -11.91
C PRO A 117 8.05 -5.86 -12.16
N ALA A 118 6.96 -5.15 -11.83
CA ALA A 118 6.82 -3.73 -12.18
C ALA A 118 7.74 -2.82 -11.35
N ILE A 119 7.84 -3.06 -10.03
CA ILE A 119 8.65 -2.21 -9.13
C ILE A 119 10.14 -2.31 -9.45
N PRO A 120 10.75 -3.52 -9.56
CA PRO A 120 12.15 -3.63 -9.98
C PRO A 120 12.43 -3.04 -11.36
N ALA A 121 11.48 -3.16 -12.31
CA ALA A 121 11.62 -2.56 -13.62
C ALA A 121 11.57 -1.02 -13.57
N ALA A 122 10.75 -0.43 -12.70
CA ALA A 122 10.69 1.01 -12.49
C ALA A 122 11.99 1.54 -11.86
N ASP A 123 12.50 0.86 -10.83
CA ASP A 123 13.80 1.20 -10.23
C ASP A 123 14.94 1.12 -11.26
N GLN A 124 14.93 0.08 -12.10
CA GLN A 124 15.94 -0.06 -13.15
C GLN A 124 15.81 1.02 -14.22
N ALA A 125 14.59 1.43 -14.59
CA ALA A 125 14.37 2.52 -15.53
C ALA A 125 14.96 3.84 -15.01
N LEU A 126 14.70 4.19 -13.75
CA LEU A 126 15.28 5.36 -13.11
C LEU A 126 16.82 5.30 -13.03
N LYS A 127 17.37 4.12 -12.76
CA LYS A 127 18.81 3.91 -12.67
C LYS A 127 19.52 3.98 -14.02
N SER A 128 18.91 3.43 -15.07
CA SER A 128 19.49 3.40 -16.42
C SER A 128 19.18 4.65 -17.25
N GLY A 129 18.13 5.39 -16.90
CA GLY A 129 17.58 6.47 -17.74
C GLY A 129 16.77 5.97 -18.94
N ASP A 130 16.44 4.66 -19.00
CA ASP A 130 15.66 4.05 -20.07
C ASP A 130 14.37 3.42 -19.53
N VAL A 131 13.23 4.03 -19.89
CA VAL A 131 11.89 3.57 -19.48
C VAL A 131 11.32 2.50 -20.41
N THR A 132 11.95 2.23 -21.54
CA THR A 132 11.42 1.34 -22.59
C THR A 132 11.11 -0.06 -22.07
N PRO A 133 12.01 -0.75 -21.30
CA PRO A 133 11.72 -2.09 -20.79
C PRO A 133 10.52 -2.14 -19.85
N LEU A 134 10.33 -1.12 -19.01
CA LEU A 134 9.16 -1.00 -18.13
C LEU A 134 7.88 -0.80 -18.96
N THR A 135 7.93 0.08 -19.95
CA THR A 135 6.79 0.34 -20.84
C THR A 135 6.37 -0.93 -21.58
N ASP A 136 7.32 -1.66 -22.14
CA ASP A 136 7.07 -2.91 -22.85
C ASP A 136 6.44 -3.98 -21.94
N LEU A 137 6.94 -4.11 -20.73
CA LEU A 137 6.38 -5.01 -19.71
C LEU A 137 4.90 -4.68 -19.42
N LEU A 138 4.60 -3.41 -19.15
CA LEU A 138 3.24 -2.98 -18.81
C LEU A 138 2.29 -3.13 -19.99
N VAL A 139 2.72 -2.69 -21.18
CA VAL A 139 1.92 -2.79 -22.43
C VAL A 139 1.64 -4.25 -22.78
N ALA A 140 2.64 -5.13 -22.69
CA ALA A 140 2.44 -6.56 -22.95
C ALA A 140 1.43 -7.17 -21.97
N ARG A 141 1.49 -6.83 -20.69
CA ARG A 141 0.56 -7.31 -19.67
C ARG A 141 -0.86 -6.82 -19.89
N MET A 142 -1.01 -5.53 -20.25
CA MET A 142 -2.30 -4.93 -20.58
C MET A 142 -2.93 -5.60 -21.81
N ARG A 143 -2.16 -5.77 -22.90
CA ARG A 143 -2.64 -6.43 -24.13
C ARG A 143 -3.10 -7.86 -23.86
N SER A 144 -2.31 -8.63 -23.11
CA SER A 144 -2.66 -10.01 -22.76
C SER A 144 -3.96 -10.06 -21.96
N GLY A 145 -4.09 -9.23 -20.93
CA GLY A 145 -5.28 -9.20 -20.08
C GLY A 145 -6.55 -8.77 -20.81
N LEU A 146 -6.45 -7.78 -21.71
CA LEU A 146 -7.58 -7.37 -22.56
C LEU A 146 -7.98 -8.46 -23.55
N ALA A 147 -7.01 -9.05 -24.25
CA ALA A 147 -7.27 -10.08 -25.26
C ALA A 147 -7.94 -11.32 -24.64
N GLU A 148 -7.49 -11.75 -23.47
CA GLU A 148 -8.05 -12.90 -22.74
C GLU A 148 -9.52 -12.65 -22.38
N ARG A 149 -9.83 -11.53 -21.71
CA ARG A 149 -11.18 -11.20 -21.27
C ARG A 149 -12.13 -10.93 -22.42
N PHE A 150 -11.66 -10.23 -23.45
CA PHE A 150 -12.41 -10.03 -24.70
C PHE A 150 -12.78 -11.37 -25.34
N LYS A 151 -11.81 -12.29 -25.47
CA LYS A 151 -12.05 -13.62 -26.03
C LYS A 151 -13.12 -14.38 -25.28
N LEU A 152 -13.06 -14.39 -23.94
CA LEU A 152 -14.06 -15.07 -23.10
C LEU A 152 -15.45 -14.45 -23.27
N ALA A 153 -15.58 -13.13 -23.24
CA ALA A 153 -16.85 -12.45 -23.43
C ALA A 153 -17.41 -12.66 -24.85
N ALA A 154 -16.55 -12.56 -25.87
CA ALA A 154 -16.95 -12.78 -27.28
C ALA A 154 -17.40 -14.22 -27.55
N GLN A 155 -16.78 -15.21 -26.93
CA GLN A 155 -17.20 -16.63 -27.04
C GLN A 155 -18.55 -16.88 -26.35
N ALA A 156 -18.75 -16.33 -25.16
CA ALA A 156 -19.98 -16.48 -24.38
C ALA A 156 -21.19 -15.73 -24.99
N ARG A 157 -20.96 -14.77 -25.88
CA ARG A 157 -22.04 -13.95 -26.50
C ARG A 157 -23.03 -14.74 -27.36
N LYS A 158 -22.72 -15.97 -27.74
CA LYS A 158 -23.54 -16.81 -28.63
C LYS A 158 -24.49 -17.67 -27.78
N PHE A 159 -25.67 -17.12 -27.46
CA PHE A 159 -26.76 -17.84 -26.76
C PHE A 159 -28.11 -17.36 -27.30
N SER A 160 -29.15 -18.17 -27.14
CA SER A 160 -30.55 -17.79 -27.45
C SER A 160 -31.20 -17.16 -26.20
N THR A 161 -32.28 -16.41 -26.41
CA THR A 161 -33.02 -15.74 -25.31
C THR A 161 -33.67 -16.75 -24.33
N GLN A 162 -33.79 -18.01 -24.70
CA GLN A 162 -34.30 -19.11 -23.84
C GLN A 162 -33.21 -19.73 -22.96
N GLU A 163 -31.93 -19.52 -23.30
CA GLU A 163 -30.76 -20.05 -22.58
C GLU A 163 -30.32 -19.09 -21.49
N ILE A 164 -31.14 -18.92 -20.46
CA ILE A 164 -30.95 -17.93 -19.41
C ILE A 164 -29.60 -18.08 -18.71
N ASP A 165 -29.16 -19.30 -18.43
CA ASP A 165 -27.88 -19.51 -17.72
C ASP A 165 -26.67 -19.20 -18.63
N ALA A 166 -26.75 -19.51 -19.92
CA ALA A 166 -25.73 -19.07 -20.88
C ALA A 166 -25.70 -17.54 -21.01
N GLY A 167 -26.85 -16.87 -20.95
CA GLY A 167 -26.95 -15.42 -20.89
C GLY A 167 -26.30 -14.82 -19.62
N ARG A 168 -26.47 -15.44 -18.46
CA ARG A 168 -25.83 -15.03 -17.21
C ARG A 168 -24.30 -15.20 -17.26
N ASP A 169 -23.83 -16.31 -17.83
CA ASP A 169 -22.41 -16.58 -18.06
C ASP A 169 -21.78 -15.51 -18.97
N TYR A 170 -22.50 -15.12 -20.03
CA TYR A 170 -22.05 -13.99 -20.88
C TYR A 170 -21.96 -12.66 -20.10
N VAL A 171 -22.98 -12.34 -19.30
CA VAL A 171 -23.01 -11.09 -18.52
C VAL A 171 -21.84 -11.02 -17.54
N GLU A 172 -21.53 -12.13 -16.87
CA GLU A 172 -20.37 -12.21 -15.96
C GLU A 172 -19.06 -11.89 -16.70
N LYS A 173 -18.82 -12.52 -17.84
CA LYS A 173 -17.61 -12.29 -18.65
C LYS A 173 -17.56 -10.90 -19.27
N TYR A 174 -18.72 -10.37 -19.71
CA TYR A 174 -18.85 -9.01 -20.20
C TYR A 174 -18.47 -7.99 -19.11
N VAL A 175 -19.02 -8.10 -17.93
CA VAL A 175 -18.74 -7.22 -16.80
C VAL A 175 -17.25 -7.29 -16.42
N ALA A 176 -16.68 -8.50 -16.35
CA ALA A 176 -15.24 -8.67 -16.07
C ALA A 176 -14.34 -8.00 -17.12
N PHE A 177 -14.73 -8.04 -18.41
CA PHE A 177 -13.99 -7.36 -19.47
C PHE A 177 -14.09 -5.84 -19.36
N ILE A 178 -15.30 -5.29 -19.15
CA ILE A 178 -15.52 -3.85 -19.05
C ILE A 178 -14.79 -3.25 -17.85
N HIS A 179 -14.96 -3.85 -16.67
CA HIS A 179 -14.28 -3.35 -15.46
C HIS A 179 -12.76 -3.47 -15.52
N TYR A 180 -12.24 -4.49 -16.21
CA TYR A 180 -10.79 -4.57 -16.44
C TYR A 180 -10.29 -3.42 -17.32
N ALA A 181 -11.01 -3.09 -18.42
CA ALA A 181 -10.66 -1.98 -19.29
C ALA A 181 -10.76 -0.63 -18.57
N GLU A 182 -11.84 -0.42 -17.84
CA GLU A 182 -12.09 0.77 -17.02
C GLU A 182 -10.96 0.98 -15.99
N GLY A 183 -10.67 -0.04 -15.16
CA GLY A 183 -9.64 0.05 -14.13
C GLY A 183 -8.24 0.33 -14.68
N MET A 184 -7.91 -0.17 -15.87
CA MET A 184 -6.64 0.18 -16.53
C MET A 184 -6.61 1.64 -16.99
N TYR A 185 -7.71 2.13 -17.57
CA TYR A 185 -7.83 3.52 -17.99
C TYR A 185 -7.72 4.47 -16.79
N GLU A 186 -8.44 4.17 -15.72
CA GLU A 186 -8.37 4.92 -14.46
C GLU A 186 -6.96 4.93 -13.86
N ALA A 187 -6.30 3.77 -13.83
CA ALA A 187 -4.92 3.69 -13.34
C ALA A 187 -3.95 4.53 -14.18
N ALA A 188 -4.15 4.59 -15.50
CA ALA A 188 -3.31 5.37 -16.41
C ALA A 188 -3.56 6.88 -16.35
N THR A 189 -4.74 7.30 -15.92
CA THR A 189 -5.16 8.73 -15.89
C THR A 189 -5.13 9.34 -14.50
N ARG A 190 -5.11 8.51 -13.45
CA ARG A 190 -5.09 8.96 -12.07
C ARG A 190 -3.80 9.70 -11.75
N GLN A 191 -3.93 10.86 -11.13
CA GLN A 191 -2.78 11.54 -10.52
C GLN A 191 -2.29 10.74 -9.31
N VAL A 192 -0.96 10.63 -9.18
CA VAL A 192 -0.30 9.96 -8.06
C VAL A 192 0.58 10.97 -7.38
N GLU A 193 0.31 11.22 -6.10
CA GLU A 193 1.13 12.09 -5.26
C GLU A 193 2.19 11.26 -4.53
N GLY A 194 3.39 11.82 -4.37
CA GLY A 194 4.49 11.17 -3.67
C GLY A 194 4.39 11.33 -2.15
N HIS A 195 4.41 12.60 -1.69
CA HIS A 195 4.21 12.97 -0.29
C HIS A 195 3.07 13.98 -0.17
N TYR A 196 2.41 14.04 1.00
CA TYR A 196 1.49 15.14 1.28
C TYR A 196 2.23 16.47 1.33
N PRO A 197 1.63 17.57 0.83
CA PRO A 197 2.16 18.91 0.98
C PRO A 197 2.44 19.25 2.46
N GLU A 198 3.51 20.02 2.71
CA GLU A 198 3.76 20.54 4.06
C GLU A 198 2.65 21.52 4.43
N GLY A 199 1.89 21.22 5.48
CA GLY A 199 0.76 22.03 5.95
C GLY A 199 -0.59 21.29 6.04
N ASP A 200 -0.76 20.16 5.36
CA ASP A 200 -2.04 19.42 5.36
C ASP A 200 -2.15 18.37 6.50
N ALA A 201 -1.21 18.35 7.43
CA ALA A 201 -1.18 17.39 8.53
C ALA A 201 -2.36 17.50 9.51
N ASP A 202 -3.16 18.59 9.47
CA ASP A 202 -4.27 18.82 10.38
C ASP A 202 -5.65 18.39 9.84
N VAL A 203 -5.77 17.89 8.61
CA VAL A 203 -7.08 17.66 7.97
C VAL A 203 -7.59 16.23 8.10
N HIS A 204 -6.79 15.28 8.57
CA HIS A 204 -7.20 13.86 8.67
C HIS A 204 -7.16 13.29 10.10
N GLN A 205 -7.71 14.01 11.07
CA GLN A 205 -8.23 13.34 12.26
C GLN A 205 -9.70 12.94 11.98
N PRO A 206 -10.04 11.63 12.04
CA PRO A 206 -11.43 11.24 12.01
C PRO A 206 -12.11 11.84 13.26
N GLU A 207 -13.03 12.75 13.05
CA GLU A 207 -13.90 13.24 14.11
C GLU A 207 -14.58 12.06 14.79
N SER A 208 -14.11 11.71 15.98
CA SER A 208 -14.86 10.86 16.89
C SER A 208 -16.14 11.62 17.27
N GLN A 209 -17.24 11.22 16.65
CA GLN A 209 -18.57 11.70 17.01
C GLN A 209 -18.84 11.32 18.48
N LEU A 210 -18.54 12.24 19.38
CA LEU A 210 -19.10 12.24 20.73
C LEU A 210 -20.56 12.70 20.61
N HIS A 211 -21.47 11.75 20.50
CA HIS A 211 -22.88 11.99 20.80
C HIS A 211 -23.00 12.31 22.29
N SER A 212 -23.04 13.59 22.59
CA SER A 212 -23.52 14.12 23.87
C SER A 212 -25.04 13.92 23.94
N GLU A 213 -25.44 12.88 24.62
CA GLU A 213 -26.81 12.80 25.18
C GLU A 213 -26.98 13.95 26.19
N ARG A 214 -27.72 14.99 25.80
CA ARG A 214 -28.29 15.93 26.74
C ARG A 214 -29.69 15.49 27.08
N GLY A 215 -29.82 15.09 28.35
CA GLY A 215 -31.07 14.68 28.97
C GLY A 215 -32.17 15.73 28.87
N LEU A 216 -33.36 15.22 28.64
CA LEU A 216 -34.61 15.89 28.91
C LEU A 216 -34.90 15.83 30.42
N THR A 217 -34.90 16.97 31.07
CA THR A 217 -35.61 17.14 32.34
C THR A 217 -36.83 18.04 32.09
N SER A 218 -37.95 17.43 32.29
CA SER A 218 -39.25 17.86 32.84
C SER A 218 -39.58 19.36 32.93
N HIS A 219 -40.69 19.74 32.34
CA HIS A 219 -41.87 20.27 33.05
C HIS A 219 -43.14 19.91 32.28
#